data_04af80fd463282d0b8f5300761f386fe
#
_entry.id   04af80fd463282d0b8f5300761f386fe
#
_cell.length_a   1.000
_cell.length_b   1.000
_cell.length_c   1.000
_cell.angle_alpha   90.00
_cell.angle_beta   90.00
_cell.angle_gamma   90.00
#
_symmetry.space_group_name_H-M   'P 1'
#
loop_
_entity.id
_entity.type
_entity.pdbx_description
1 polymer ?
#
loop_
_entity_poly.entity_id
_entity_poly.type
_entity_poly.pdbx_seq_one_letter_code
_entity_poly.pdbx_strand_id
1 'polypeptide(L)'
;TERKNLPYAQGHDNIQNIIGRTYKVMKAERLNTIAEAREKIVAFRGIGHPVTVPMYLSKLHALSQENLGYTSKKDQVKCDCSGYTFLARGKQGYHGATTNFCLHCQFFGSIADLGKDNLIPGMEVYQGCRKAIGSSYYYASHTGVYAGKHDLGDGKGLQHAVYQSSSSYSVLAREPAAKASGPALTVMNDHWTYWAWSKYVIE
;
A
#
# COMPACT_ATOMS: atom_id res chain seq x y z
N THR A 1 -5.46 13.61 26.77
CA THR A 1 -4.42 14.42 26.13
C THR A 1 -4.44 14.09 24.66
N GLU A 2 -4.97 15.03 23.90
CA GLU A 2 -5.15 14.98 22.46
C GLU A 2 -3.81 14.77 21.77
N ARG A 3 -3.61 13.62 21.17
CA ARG A 3 -2.64 13.48 20.09
C ARG A 3 -3.32 13.92 18.80
N LYS A 4 -3.49 15.23 18.70
CA LYS A 4 -3.89 15.90 17.48
C LYS A 4 -2.90 15.53 16.39
N ASN A 5 -3.42 14.91 15.33
CA ASN A 5 -2.84 14.91 14.00
C ASN A 5 -1.31 14.92 14.02
N LEU A 6 -0.71 13.83 14.49
CA LEU A 6 0.68 13.64 14.17
C LEU A 6 0.76 13.69 12.65
N PRO A 7 1.41 14.75 12.12
CA PRO A 7 1.80 14.70 10.75
C PRO A 7 2.48 13.37 10.61
N TYR A 8 2.18 12.65 9.57
CA TYR A 8 2.87 11.44 9.29
C TYR A 8 4.36 11.73 9.42
N ALA A 9 4.84 11.50 10.59
CA ALA A 9 6.22 11.27 10.80
C ALA A 9 6.39 9.85 10.32
N GLN A 10 6.97 9.68 9.13
CA GLN A 10 7.53 8.44 8.65
C GLN A 10 7.25 7.29 9.58
N GLY A 11 6.74 6.15 9.17
CA GLY A 11 6.39 4.99 9.97
C GLY A 11 7.43 4.51 10.99
N HIS A 12 8.15 5.44 11.54
CA HIS A 12 9.06 5.40 12.68
C HIS A 12 8.33 5.55 14.01
N ASP A 13 7.03 5.40 14.00
CA ASP A 13 6.42 5.03 15.25
C ASP A 13 7.17 3.78 15.69
N ASN A 14 8.09 4.00 16.57
CA ASN A 14 8.92 3.02 17.25
C ASN A 14 8.13 1.73 17.34
N ILE A 15 8.68 0.62 16.83
CA ILE A 15 8.06 -0.70 16.87
C ILE A 15 7.45 -0.99 18.24
N GLN A 16 8.05 -0.46 19.31
CA GLN A 16 7.55 -0.55 20.67
C GLN A 16 6.22 0.23 20.88
N ASN A 17 5.98 1.33 20.22
CA ASN A 17 4.69 2.04 20.28
C ASN A 17 3.60 1.34 19.46
N ILE A 18 3.96 0.63 18.41
CA ILE A 18 3.04 -0.21 17.65
C ILE A 18 2.73 -1.48 18.44
N ILE A 19 3.71 -2.09 19.07
CA ILE A 19 3.56 -3.29 19.92
C ILE A 19 2.71 -2.99 21.17
N GLY A 20 2.83 -1.82 21.77
CA GLY A 20 2.02 -1.39 22.92
C GLY A 20 0.55 -1.09 22.59
N ARG A 21 0.19 -0.99 21.33
CA ARG A 21 -1.15 -0.61 20.87
C ARG A 21 -1.83 -1.75 20.12
N THR A 22 -2.28 -2.79 20.72
CA THR A 22 -3.33 -3.71 20.22
C THR A 22 -3.33 -4.13 18.73
N TYR A 23 -2.31 -3.91 17.95
CA TYR A 23 -2.17 -4.44 16.58
C TYR A 23 -1.75 -5.92 16.60
N LYS A 24 -2.28 -6.63 17.54
CA LYS A 24 -1.76 -7.92 18.01
C LYS A 24 -1.97 -9.05 17.04
N VAL A 25 -2.94 -8.97 16.18
CA VAL A 25 -3.31 -10.10 15.34
C VAL A 25 -3.72 -9.59 13.99
N MET A 26 -3.08 -10.10 12.96
CA MET A 26 -3.59 -9.94 11.62
C MET A 26 -4.93 -10.64 11.50
N LYS A 27 -5.99 -9.89 11.24
CA LYS A 27 -7.36 -10.41 11.11
C LYS A 27 -7.68 -10.87 9.69
N ALA A 28 -6.78 -10.62 8.76
CA ALA A 28 -6.96 -11.03 7.37
C ALA A 28 -6.72 -12.52 7.21
N GLU A 29 -7.45 -13.14 6.28
CA GLU A 29 -7.26 -14.52 5.89
C GLU A 29 -6.04 -14.67 4.97
N ARG A 30 -5.16 -15.61 5.27
CA ARG A 30 -4.01 -15.90 4.42
C ARG A 30 -4.43 -16.81 3.26
N LEU A 31 -4.05 -16.40 2.06
CA LEU A 31 -4.29 -17.16 0.82
C LEU A 31 -2.94 -17.45 0.17
N ASN A 32 -2.78 -18.68 -0.31
CA ASN A 32 -1.49 -19.14 -0.83
C ASN A 32 -1.50 -19.37 -2.35
N THR A 33 -2.68 -19.38 -2.97
CA THR A 33 -2.83 -19.64 -4.41
C THR A 33 -3.60 -18.53 -5.11
N ILE A 34 -3.33 -18.35 -6.41
CA ILE A 34 -4.07 -17.40 -7.24
C ILE A 34 -5.54 -17.79 -7.40
N ALA A 35 -5.84 -19.09 -7.44
CA ALA A 35 -7.21 -19.57 -7.56
C ALA A 35 -8.05 -19.16 -6.35
N GLU A 36 -7.55 -19.42 -5.13
CA GLU A 36 -8.20 -18.97 -3.88
C GLU A 36 -8.33 -17.44 -3.84
N ALA A 37 -7.26 -16.72 -4.22
CA ALA A 37 -7.27 -15.26 -4.19
C ALA A 37 -8.37 -14.71 -5.11
N ARG A 38 -8.46 -15.18 -6.36
CA ARG A 38 -9.47 -14.73 -7.33
C ARG A 38 -10.88 -15.06 -6.86
N GLU A 39 -11.13 -16.29 -6.44
CA GLU A 39 -12.45 -16.72 -5.95
C GLU A 39 -12.94 -15.81 -4.81
N LYS A 40 -12.10 -15.60 -3.80
CA LYS A 40 -12.46 -14.82 -2.62
C LYS A 40 -12.58 -13.32 -2.89
N ILE A 41 -11.69 -12.76 -3.72
CA ILE A 41 -11.74 -11.35 -4.08
C ILE A 41 -13.02 -11.03 -4.86
N VAL A 42 -13.36 -11.83 -5.88
CA VAL A 42 -14.59 -11.67 -6.66
C VAL A 42 -15.86 -11.78 -5.80
N ALA A 43 -15.86 -12.71 -4.83
CA ALA A 43 -16.99 -12.88 -3.92
C ALA A 43 -17.09 -11.81 -2.83
N PHE A 44 -16.01 -11.07 -2.57
CA PHE A 44 -15.95 -10.09 -1.50
C PHE A 44 -16.76 -8.83 -1.83
N ARG A 45 -17.56 -8.35 -0.87
CA ARG A 45 -18.47 -7.20 -1.04
C ARG A 45 -17.99 -5.94 -0.33
N GLY A 46 -16.79 -5.98 0.26
CA GLY A 46 -16.23 -4.84 0.98
C GLY A 46 -16.92 -4.54 2.31
N ILE A 47 -16.40 -3.54 3.01
CA ILE A 47 -16.94 -3.06 4.29
C ILE A 47 -17.15 -1.55 4.18
N GLY A 48 -18.26 -1.09 4.72
CA GLY A 48 -18.65 0.31 4.71
C GLY A 48 -18.97 0.79 3.29
N HIS A 49 -18.30 1.82 2.84
CA HIS A 49 -18.43 2.34 1.47
C HIS A 49 -17.16 1.96 0.69
N PRO A 50 -17.09 0.75 0.10
CA PRO A 50 -15.94 0.33 -0.66
C PRO A 50 -15.87 1.06 -2.00
N VAL A 51 -14.65 1.22 -2.51
CA VAL A 51 -14.41 1.70 -3.88
C VAL A 51 -14.15 0.50 -4.79
N THR A 52 -14.52 0.60 -6.05
CA THR A 52 -14.15 -0.42 -7.04
C THR A 52 -12.67 -0.28 -7.43
N VAL A 53 -12.07 -1.37 -7.92
CA VAL A 53 -10.68 -1.34 -8.42
C VAL A 53 -10.45 -0.23 -9.44
N PRO A 54 -11.31 -0.04 -10.48
CA PRO A 54 -11.12 1.06 -11.42
C PRO A 54 -11.13 2.44 -10.76
N MET A 55 -12.04 2.68 -9.81
CA MET A 55 -12.09 3.95 -9.07
C MET A 55 -10.84 4.13 -8.20
N TYR A 56 -10.39 3.07 -7.54
CA TYR A 56 -9.20 3.11 -6.70
C TYR A 56 -7.95 3.46 -7.51
N LEU A 57 -7.72 2.75 -8.62
CA LEU A 57 -6.57 3.01 -9.50
C LEU A 57 -6.64 4.39 -10.16
N SER A 58 -7.82 4.82 -10.61
CA SER A 58 -8.03 6.16 -11.16
C SER A 58 -7.69 7.25 -10.14
N LYS A 59 -8.10 7.07 -8.88
CA LYS A 59 -7.79 8.03 -7.81
C LYS A 59 -6.30 8.05 -7.47
N LEU A 60 -5.65 6.89 -7.43
CA LEU A 60 -4.20 6.80 -7.25
C LEU A 60 -3.47 7.51 -8.38
N HIS A 61 -3.89 7.28 -9.63
CA HIS A 61 -3.32 7.97 -10.77
C HIS A 61 -3.48 9.49 -10.65
N ALA A 62 -4.69 9.98 -10.40
CA ALA A 62 -4.95 11.41 -10.25
C ALA A 62 -4.07 12.04 -9.18
N LEU A 63 -3.97 11.43 -7.99
CA LEU A 63 -3.11 11.91 -6.90
C LEU A 63 -1.61 11.87 -7.26
N SER A 64 -1.18 10.93 -8.12
CA SER A 64 0.21 10.88 -8.59
C SER A 64 0.58 12.04 -9.51
N GLN A 65 -0.39 12.57 -10.26
CA GLN A 65 -0.20 13.71 -11.16
C GLN A 65 -0.23 15.07 -10.42
N GLU A 66 -0.79 15.10 -9.21
CA GLU A 66 -0.76 16.31 -8.40
C GLU A 66 0.67 16.59 -7.90
N ASN A 67 0.97 17.89 -7.67
CA ASN A 67 2.26 18.27 -7.09
C ASN A 67 2.30 18.04 -5.57
N LEU A 68 1.90 16.87 -5.16
CA LEU A 68 1.96 16.42 -3.77
C LEU A 68 3.38 15.91 -3.49
N GLY A 69 4.15 16.69 -2.74
CA GLY A 69 5.42 16.24 -2.22
C GLY A 69 5.24 15.28 -1.02
N TYR A 70 6.25 14.51 -0.76
CA TYR A 70 6.40 13.80 0.51
C TYR A 70 6.83 14.80 1.56
N THR A 71 5.90 15.46 2.25
CA THR A 71 6.26 16.51 3.18
C THR A 71 5.94 16.17 4.63
N SER A 72 6.87 16.56 5.51
CA SER A 72 6.71 16.55 6.96
C SER A 72 6.10 17.87 7.49
N LYS A 73 5.71 18.82 6.64
CA LYS A 73 5.21 20.15 7.07
C LYS A 73 3.73 20.10 7.44
N LYS A 74 3.39 20.77 8.54
CA LYS A 74 2.12 20.72 9.25
C LYS A 74 0.87 21.11 8.44
N ASP A 75 1.04 21.86 7.36
CA ASP A 75 -0.04 22.57 6.67
C ASP A 75 -0.31 22.07 5.24
N GLN A 76 0.31 20.99 4.81
CA GLN A 76 0.11 20.41 3.49
C GLN A 76 -0.52 19.04 3.58
N VAL A 77 -1.38 18.69 2.62
CA VAL A 77 -1.93 17.34 2.49
C VAL A 77 -0.76 16.37 2.37
N LYS A 78 -0.56 15.60 3.41
CA LYS A 78 0.57 14.69 3.53
C LYS A 78 0.22 13.40 2.87
N CYS A 79 1.04 13.03 1.91
CA CYS A 79 0.86 11.83 1.17
C CYS A 79 2.12 10.97 1.30
N ASP A 80 2.23 10.30 2.44
CA ASP A 80 3.18 9.21 2.58
C ASP A 80 2.65 7.92 1.96
N CYS A 81 3.37 6.82 2.11
CA CYS A 81 3.01 5.54 1.49
C CYS A 81 1.60 5.07 1.87
N SER A 82 1.30 5.05 3.16
CA SER A 82 0.00 4.59 3.67
C SER A 82 -1.09 5.64 3.55
N GLY A 83 -0.75 6.92 3.70
CA GLY A 83 -1.66 8.04 3.48
C GLY A 83 -2.15 8.10 2.04
N TYR A 84 -1.27 7.84 1.08
CA TYR A 84 -1.61 7.78 -0.33
C TYR A 84 -2.66 6.69 -0.62
N THR A 85 -2.43 5.47 -0.16
CA THR A 85 -3.40 4.38 -0.33
C THR A 85 -4.71 4.67 0.41
N PHE A 86 -4.63 5.30 1.58
CA PHE A 86 -5.78 5.61 2.42
C PHE A 86 -6.66 6.70 1.81
N LEU A 87 -6.06 7.77 1.30
CA LEU A 87 -6.77 8.85 0.58
C LEU A 87 -7.44 8.33 -0.69
N ALA A 88 -6.76 7.48 -1.45
CA ALA A 88 -7.32 6.93 -2.68
C ALA A 88 -8.55 6.05 -2.43
N ARG A 89 -8.66 5.45 -1.23
CA ARG A 89 -9.86 4.73 -0.78
C ARG A 89 -10.96 5.64 -0.19
N GLY A 90 -10.76 6.96 -0.23
CA GLY A 90 -11.70 7.91 0.36
C GLY A 90 -11.80 7.82 1.88
N LYS A 91 -10.74 7.36 2.55
CA LYS A 91 -10.70 7.20 4.01
C LYS A 91 -9.94 8.36 4.65
N GLN A 92 -10.28 8.64 5.90
CA GLN A 92 -9.63 9.63 6.75
C GLN A 92 -9.32 9.01 8.12
N GLY A 93 -8.31 9.54 8.79
CA GLY A 93 -7.95 9.12 10.13
C GLY A 93 -6.57 8.45 10.21
N TYR A 94 -6.40 7.59 11.20
CA TYR A 94 -5.14 6.95 11.48
C TYR A 94 -4.78 5.89 10.42
N HIS A 95 -3.60 6.00 9.87
CA HIS A 95 -3.04 5.08 8.89
C HIS A 95 -1.56 4.78 9.19
N GLY A 96 -1.03 3.79 8.56
CA GLY A 96 0.36 3.35 8.61
C GLY A 96 0.48 2.05 7.81
N ALA A 97 1.65 1.72 7.26
CA ALA A 97 1.83 0.50 6.49
C ALA A 97 1.43 -0.74 7.30
N THR A 98 1.90 -0.84 8.55
CA THR A 98 1.52 -1.92 9.47
C THR A 98 0.02 -1.92 9.78
N THR A 99 -0.58 -0.75 10.00
CA THR A 99 -2.03 -0.62 10.26
C THR A 99 -2.85 -1.09 9.06
N ASN A 100 -2.49 -0.65 7.87
CA ASN A 100 -3.16 -1.08 6.65
C ASN A 100 -3.09 -2.59 6.50
N PHE A 101 -1.91 -3.17 6.65
CA PHE A 101 -1.69 -4.60 6.54
C PHE A 101 -2.43 -5.41 7.60
N CYS A 102 -2.37 -5.02 8.87
CA CYS A 102 -2.91 -5.81 9.98
C CYS A 102 -4.41 -5.61 10.19
N LEU A 103 -4.94 -4.40 9.95
CA LEU A 103 -6.31 -4.06 10.33
C LEU A 103 -7.23 -3.79 9.14
N HIS A 104 -6.69 -3.29 8.02
CA HIS A 104 -7.50 -2.84 6.90
C HIS A 104 -7.55 -3.82 5.73
N CYS A 105 -6.85 -4.93 5.82
CA CYS A 105 -6.91 -5.99 4.82
C CYS A 105 -7.87 -7.09 5.21
N GLN A 106 -8.50 -7.70 4.20
CA GLN A 106 -9.37 -8.88 4.31
C GLN A 106 -8.62 -10.16 3.98
N PHE A 107 -7.80 -10.12 2.93
CA PHE A 107 -6.99 -11.24 2.47
C PHE A 107 -5.53 -10.81 2.36
N PHE A 108 -4.61 -11.74 2.48
CA PHE A 108 -3.19 -11.48 2.27
C PHE A 108 -2.43 -12.75 1.89
N GLY A 109 -1.24 -12.58 1.37
CA GLY A 109 -0.32 -13.67 1.09
C GLY A 109 1.08 -13.18 0.74
N SER A 110 1.98 -14.13 0.55
CA SER A 110 3.33 -13.86 0.05
C SER A 110 3.29 -13.69 -1.47
N ILE A 111 4.02 -12.71 -2.00
CA ILE A 111 4.20 -12.56 -3.45
C ILE A 111 4.99 -13.74 -4.03
N ALA A 112 5.90 -14.32 -3.25
CA ALA A 112 6.66 -15.49 -3.68
C ALA A 112 5.76 -16.72 -3.89
N ASP A 113 4.77 -16.93 -3.01
CA ASP A 113 3.82 -18.05 -3.12
C ASP A 113 2.83 -17.83 -4.28
N LEU A 114 2.34 -16.59 -4.43
CA LEU A 114 1.37 -16.25 -5.48
C LEU A 114 1.98 -16.22 -6.89
N GLY A 115 3.23 -15.77 -6.99
CA GLY A 115 3.89 -15.39 -8.23
C GLY A 115 3.60 -13.94 -8.64
N LYS A 116 4.64 -13.18 -8.98
CA LYS A 116 4.53 -11.75 -9.32
C LYS A 116 3.60 -11.50 -10.52
N ASP A 117 3.62 -12.39 -11.51
CA ASP A 117 2.75 -12.32 -12.70
C ASP A 117 1.26 -12.58 -12.39
N ASN A 118 0.97 -13.14 -11.24
CA ASN A 118 -0.40 -13.43 -10.78
C ASN A 118 -1.00 -12.32 -9.91
N LEU A 119 -0.25 -11.25 -9.63
CA LEU A 119 -0.79 -10.11 -8.90
C LEU A 119 -1.96 -9.48 -9.65
N ILE A 120 -3.01 -9.14 -8.94
CA ILE A 120 -4.21 -8.52 -9.46
C ILE A 120 -4.11 -7.00 -9.23
N PRO A 121 -4.33 -6.15 -10.25
CA PRO A 121 -4.37 -4.70 -10.06
C PRO A 121 -5.35 -4.32 -8.94
N GLY A 122 -4.93 -3.41 -8.07
CA GLY A 122 -5.68 -3.04 -6.86
C GLY A 122 -5.22 -3.78 -5.59
N MET A 123 -4.44 -4.86 -5.70
CA MET A 123 -3.77 -5.44 -4.54
C MET A 123 -2.81 -4.44 -3.92
N GLU A 124 -2.93 -4.23 -2.61
CA GLU A 124 -1.89 -3.52 -1.86
C GLU A 124 -0.66 -4.41 -1.74
N VAL A 125 0.51 -3.84 -1.92
CA VAL A 125 1.79 -4.55 -1.79
C VAL A 125 2.64 -3.92 -0.70
N TYR A 126 3.46 -4.73 -0.04
CA TYR A 126 4.17 -4.34 1.18
C TYR A 126 5.63 -4.73 1.14
N GLN A 127 6.48 -3.82 1.65
CA GLN A 127 7.91 -4.05 1.86
C GLN A 127 8.20 -4.20 3.37
N GLY A 128 9.32 -4.87 3.67
CA GLY A 128 9.77 -5.07 5.05
C GLY A 128 8.78 -5.82 5.91
N CYS A 129 7.85 -6.55 5.28
CA CYS A 129 6.80 -7.28 5.98
C CYS A 129 7.41 -8.49 6.69
N ARG A 130 7.23 -8.54 7.98
CA ARG A 130 7.78 -9.61 8.83
C ARG A 130 6.90 -9.84 10.06
N LYS A 131 6.95 -11.06 10.55
CA LYS A 131 6.42 -11.39 11.86
C LYS A 131 7.47 -11.05 12.91
N ALA A 132 7.10 -10.33 13.96
CA ALA A 132 8.01 -10.06 15.06
C ALA A 132 8.35 -11.35 15.80
N ILE A 133 9.62 -11.54 16.16
CA ILE A 133 10.11 -12.74 16.85
C ILE A 133 9.33 -12.93 18.15
N GLY A 134 8.82 -14.13 18.38
CA GLY A 134 8.09 -14.51 19.58
C GLY A 134 6.69 -13.91 19.73
N SER A 135 6.17 -13.23 18.71
CA SER A 135 4.85 -12.61 18.73
C SER A 135 3.97 -13.03 17.54
N SER A 136 2.66 -12.82 17.69
CA SER A 136 1.68 -12.96 16.61
C SER A 136 1.53 -11.67 15.77
N TYR A 137 2.42 -10.70 15.96
CA TYR A 137 2.36 -9.42 15.26
C TYR A 137 3.06 -9.44 13.93
N TYR A 138 2.46 -8.81 12.95
CA TYR A 138 3.10 -8.49 11.67
C TYR A 138 3.52 -7.02 11.64
N TYR A 139 4.58 -6.76 10.91
CA TYR A 139 5.11 -5.42 10.68
C TYR A 139 5.32 -5.21 9.20
N ALA A 140 5.01 -4.02 8.69
CA ALA A 140 5.31 -3.59 7.35
C ALA A 140 5.92 -2.18 7.37
N SER A 141 7.01 -1.97 6.65
CA SER A 141 7.72 -0.68 6.61
C SER A 141 7.19 0.24 5.54
N HIS A 142 6.66 -0.30 4.44
CA HIS A 142 6.21 0.46 3.28
C HIS A 142 5.03 -0.22 2.60
N THR A 143 4.18 0.57 1.94
CA THR A 143 3.03 0.08 1.19
C THR A 143 2.86 0.82 -0.14
N GLY A 144 2.30 0.14 -1.10
CA GLY A 144 1.86 0.66 -2.38
C GLY A 144 0.68 -0.14 -2.92
N VAL A 145 0.27 0.13 -4.15
CA VAL A 145 -0.81 -0.59 -4.82
C VAL A 145 -0.34 -1.06 -6.18
N TYR A 146 -0.45 -2.35 -6.42
CA TYR A 146 -0.10 -2.92 -7.71
C TYR A 146 -1.03 -2.39 -8.81
N ALA A 147 -0.42 -1.84 -9.85
CA ALA A 147 -1.13 -1.18 -10.94
C ALA A 147 -1.32 -2.07 -12.20
N GLY A 148 -0.65 -3.22 -12.23
CA GLY A 148 -0.51 -4.01 -13.46
C GLY A 148 0.84 -3.79 -14.13
N LYS A 149 0.93 -4.09 -15.42
CA LYS A 149 2.12 -3.84 -16.23
C LYS A 149 1.98 -2.53 -17.00
N HIS A 150 2.97 -1.65 -16.88
CA HIS A 150 3.03 -0.34 -17.52
C HIS A 150 4.38 -0.11 -18.18
N ASP A 151 4.38 0.64 -19.28
CA ASP A 151 5.59 1.21 -19.86
C ASP A 151 5.85 2.55 -19.16
N LEU A 152 6.95 2.62 -18.43
CA LEU A 152 7.35 3.82 -17.66
C LEU A 152 8.33 4.73 -18.43
N GLY A 153 8.47 4.51 -19.73
CA GLY A 153 9.29 5.35 -20.60
C GLY A 153 10.80 5.19 -20.41
N ASP A 154 11.26 4.12 -19.78
CA ASP A 154 12.69 3.83 -19.57
C ASP A 154 13.29 2.91 -20.65
N GLY A 155 12.53 2.63 -21.71
CA GLY A 155 12.94 1.80 -22.83
C GLY A 155 12.88 0.28 -22.58
N LYS A 156 12.36 -0.16 -21.43
CA LYS A 156 12.24 -1.59 -21.08
C LYS A 156 10.87 -2.19 -21.39
N GLY A 157 9.96 -1.37 -21.96
CA GLY A 157 8.59 -1.78 -22.28
C GLY A 157 7.74 -2.02 -21.03
N LEU A 158 6.78 -2.94 -21.14
CA LEU A 158 5.83 -3.22 -20.06
C LEU A 158 6.50 -3.90 -18.86
N GLN A 159 6.47 -3.25 -17.72
CA GLN A 159 7.00 -3.72 -16.45
C GLN A 159 5.92 -3.74 -15.38
N HIS A 160 6.03 -4.63 -14.40
CA HIS A 160 5.19 -4.55 -13.21
C HIS A 160 5.37 -3.21 -12.52
N ALA A 161 4.26 -2.53 -12.22
CA ALA A 161 4.26 -1.20 -11.67
C ALA A 161 3.43 -1.10 -10.38
N VAL A 162 3.83 -0.17 -9.52
CA VAL A 162 3.22 0.09 -8.21
C VAL A 162 2.99 1.57 -8.03
N TYR A 163 1.77 1.95 -7.71
CA TYR A 163 1.48 3.26 -7.15
C TYR A 163 1.99 3.30 -5.71
N GLN A 164 2.92 4.20 -5.42
CA GLN A 164 3.46 4.40 -4.09
C GLN A 164 3.78 5.86 -3.82
N SER A 165 3.94 6.23 -2.57
CA SER A 165 4.49 7.52 -2.19
C SER A 165 5.77 7.30 -1.39
N SER A 166 6.87 7.85 -1.87
CA SER A 166 8.20 7.71 -1.26
C SER A 166 8.85 9.07 -1.02
N SER A 167 9.75 9.10 -0.05
CA SER A 167 10.56 10.29 0.23
C SER A 167 11.64 10.55 -0.83
N SER A 168 11.98 9.54 -1.64
CA SER A 168 13.02 9.64 -2.67
C SER A 168 12.83 8.58 -3.76
N TYR A 169 13.10 8.96 -5.00
CA TYR A 169 13.00 8.13 -6.21
C TYR A 169 14.25 8.15 -7.08
N SER A 170 15.42 8.32 -6.51
CA SER A 170 16.65 8.58 -7.27
C SER A 170 17.00 7.56 -8.36
N VAL A 171 16.57 6.31 -8.25
CA VAL A 171 17.00 5.21 -9.15
C VAL A 171 15.84 4.40 -9.77
N LEU A 172 14.59 4.70 -9.43
CA LEU A 172 13.45 3.95 -9.96
C LEU A 172 12.86 4.65 -11.19
N ALA A 173 12.56 3.90 -12.24
CA ALA A 173 11.70 4.37 -13.31
C ALA A 173 10.32 4.69 -12.75
N ARG A 174 9.77 5.86 -13.12
CA ARG A 174 8.53 6.38 -12.54
C ARG A 174 7.78 7.32 -13.45
N GLU A 175 6.50 7.47 -13.15
CA GLU A 175 5.62 8.46 -13.77
C GLU A 175 4.94 9.30 -12.67
N PRO A 176 5.03 10.63 -12.68
CA PRO A 176 5.81 11.47 -13.60
C PRO A 176 7.33 11.31 -13.42
N ALA A 177 8.08 11.27 -14.54
CA ALA A 177 9.52 11.02 -14.52
C ALA A 177 10.33 12.06 -13.71
N ALA A 178 9.90 13.31 -13.70
CA ALA A 178 10.57 14.40 -12.97
C ALA A 178 10.34 14.37 -11.45
N LYS A 179 9.43 13.52 -10.97
CA LYS A 179 9.05 13.55 -9.55
C LYS A 179 10.13 12.94 -8.67
N ALA A 180 10.69 13.72 -7.76
CA ALA A 180 11.75 13.30 -6.85
C ALA A 180 11.22 12.60 -5.59
N SER A 181 9.97 12.89 -5.19
CA SER A 181 9.33 12.34 -3.98
C SER A 181 7.80 12.46 -4.06
N GLY A 182 7.08 11.85 -3.11
CA GLY A 182 5.63 11.88 -3.04
C GLY A 182 4.96 10.77 -3.86
N PRO A 183 3.65 10.89 -4.17
CA PRO A 183 2.93 9.89 -4.97
C PRO A 183 3.44 9.78 -6.40
N ALA A 184 3.71 8.56 -6.86
CA ALA A 184 4.10 8.25 -8.23
C ALA A 184 3.75 6.80 -8.59
N LEU A 185 3.65 6.51 -9.89
CA LEU A 185 3.71 5.15 -10.42
C LEU A 185 5.19 4.80 -10.65
N THR A 186 5.65 3.69 -10.11
CA THR A 186 7.05 3.27 -10.18
C THR A 186 7.17 1.83 -10.63
N VAL A 187 8.34 1.46 -11.18
CA VAL A 187 8.62 0.04 -11.40
C VAL A 187 8.60 -0.72 -10.07
N MET A 188 8.03 -1.91 -10.12
CA MET A 188 7.98 -2.81 -8.96
C MET A 188 9.31 -3.57 -8.83
N ASN A 189 10.09 -3.26 -7.80
CA ASN A 189 11.32 -3.98 -7.46
C ASN A 189 11.06 -5.23 -6.62
N ASP A 190 12.10 -5.98 -6.26
CA ASP A 190 12.00 -7.24 -5.51
C ASP A 190 11.88 -7.05 -3.98
N HIS A 191 11.84 -5.81 -3.50
CA HIS A 191 11.60 -5.51 -2.08
C HIS A 191 10.14 -5.69 -1.66
N TRP A 192 9.22 -5.78 -2.62
CA TRP A 192 7.82 -6.08 -2.36
C TRP A 192 7.66 -7.58 -2.13
N THR A 193 7.27 -7.97 -0.91
CA THR A 193 7.30 -9.37 -0.47
C THR A 193 5.93 -9.93 -0.12
N TYR A 194 4.98 -9.06 0.25
CA TYR A 194 3.61 -9.45 0.57
C TYR A 194 2.60 -8.66 -0.25
N TRP A 195 1.47 -9.28 -0.50
CA TRP A 195 0.28 -8.63 -1.04
C TRP A 195 -0.86 -8.72 -0.03
N ALA A 196 -1.81 -7.80 -0.12
CA ALA A 196 -3.05 -7.87 0.62
C ALA A 196 -4.21 -7.23 -0.17
N TRP A 197 -5.43 -7.65 0.13
CA TRP A 197 -6.65 -7.06 -0.41
C TRP A 197 -7.33 -6.24 0.66
N SER A 198 -7.55 -4.97 0.38
CA SER A 198 -8.16 -4.06 1.33
C SER A 198 -9.64 -4.37 1.57
N LYS A 199 -10.09 -4.25 2.81
CA LYS A 199 -11.52 -4.32 3.18
C LYS A 199 -12.39 -3.29 2.48
N TYR A 200 -11.79 -2.22 1.98
CA TYR A 200 -12.45 -1.07 1.38
C TYR A 200 -12.36 -1.05 -0.15
N VAL A 201 -11.93 -2.14 -0.76
CA VAL A 201 -11.81 -2.27 -2.21
C VAL A 201 -12.58 -3.51 -2.66
N ILE A 202 -13.35 -3.37 -3.73
CA ILE A 202 -14.05 -4.46 -4.41
C ILE A 202 -13.68 -4.48 -5.89
N GLU A 203 -13.82 -5.62 -6.53
CA GLU A 203 -13.59 -5.79 -7.96
C GLU A 203 -14.62 -5.05 -8.83
#